data_b2c7d30934ab219204bcabfabddd90de
#
_entry.id   b2c7d30934ab219204bcabfabddd90de
#
_cell.length_a   1.000
_cell.length_b   1.000
_cell.length_c   1.000
_cell.angle_alpha   90.00
_cell.angle_beta   90.00
_cell.angle_gamma   90.00
#
_symmetry.space_group_name_H-M   'P 1'
#
loop_
_entity.id
_entity.type
_entity.pdbx_description
1 polymer ?
#
loop_
_entity_poly.entity_id
_entity_poly.type
_entity_poly.pdbx_seq_one_letter_code
_entity_poly.pdbx_strand_id
1 'polypeptide(L)'
;MSHWRSDTTTVYEGGDCNRIPTLHHAKTPQVPNNPRPTIFTARKHRNTDEVVELVNAFFLRHWPFKNKKQEQRFIDEGYAWFVCINCPMSLDERMHWGCQLLATGFLIDDLLDRMSIEEGKEHQENVIKCASGTILPDREIPAQWIMFNLFKETRATDRPLADELLKPTIDFLRAQVDGNRMKRMNLDEYFAYRNA
;
A
#
# COMPACT_ATOMS: atom_id res chain seq x y z
N MET A 1 15.08 21.86 -36.62
CA MET A 1 14.53 23.07 -35.99
C MET A 1 13.01 22.97 -36.10
N SER A 2 12.35 22.48 -35.06
CA SER A 2 10.89 22.38 -34.99
C SER A 2 10.46 23.01 -33.67
N HIS A 3 9.73 24.13 -33.82
CA HIS A 3 9.18 24.93 -32.72
C HIS A 3 8.11 24.16 -31.96
N TRP A 4 8.31 24.04 -30.65
CA TRP A 4 7.21 23.80 -29.70
C TRP A 4 6.68 25.14 -29.24
N ARG A 5 5.43 25.46 -29.56
CA ARG A 5 4.69 26.58 -28.96
C ARG A 5 4.00 26.07 -27.71
N SER A 6 4.32 26.70 -26.59
CA SER A 6 3.58 26.63 -25.35
C SER A 6 2.52 27.73 -25.37
N ASP A 7 1.26 27.36 -25.38
CA ASP A 7 0.15 28.28 -25.02
C ASP A 7 -0.93 27.44 -24.32
N THR A 8 -1.06 27.65 -23.03
CA THR A 8 -2.35 27.83 -22.34
C THR A 8 -2.10 28.09 -20.85
N THR A 9 -2.00 29.37 -20.51
CA THR A 9 -2.14 29.87 -19.15
C THR A 9 -3.63 29.83 -18.82
N THR A 10 -4.10 28.82 -18.10
CA THR A 10 -5.44 28.84 -17.52
C THR A 10 -5.36 29.38 -16.11
N VAL A 11 -5.82 30.63 -15.95
CA VAL A 11 -5.99 31.28 -14.64
C VAL A 11 -7.16 30.61 -13.94
N TYR A 12 -6.92 29.95 -12.81
CA TYR A 12 -7.97 29.48 -11.91
C TYR A 12 -8.31 30.57 -10.91
N GLU A 13 -9.45 31.21 -11.10
CA GLU A 13 -10.09 32.04 -10.08
C GLU A 13 -10.69 31.14 -8.98
N GLY A 14 -10.61 31.65 -7.74
CA GLY A 14 -10.88 30.95 -6.49
C GLY A 14 -12.19 30.15 -6.45
N GLY A 15 -12.07 28.90 -6.14
CA GLY A 15 -13.16 27.96 -5.86
C GLY A 15 -12.75 27.03 -4.74
N ASP A 16 -13.66 26.95 -3.79
CA ASP A 16 -13.83 26.11 -2.61
C ASP A 16 -12.83 24.92 -2.44
N CYS A 17 -12.00 24.99 -1.38
CA CYS A 17 -10.91 24.04 -1.08
C CYS A 17 -11.37 22.61 -0.69
N ASN A 18 -12.65 22.26 -0.82
CA ASN A 18 -13.21 20.98 -0.40
C ASN A 18 -13.69 20.06 -1.55
N ARG A 19 -13.33 20.35 -2.78
CA ARG A 19 -13.58 19.41 -3.90
C ARG A 19 -12.24 18.91 -4.43
N ILE A 20 -11.87 17.70 -4.06
CA ILE A 20 -10.92 16.90 -4.84
C ILE A 20 -11.58 16.76 -6.23
N PRO A 21 -10.96 17.24 -7.32
CA PRO A 21 -11.50 16.99 -8.65
C PRO A 21 -11.55 15.47 -8.84
N THR A 22 -12.73 14.93 -9.05
CA THR A 22 -12.88 13.57 -9.55
C THR A 22 -12.01 13.50 -10.82
N LEU A 23 -10.93 12.75 -10.78
CA LEU A 23 -10.14 12.44 -11.96
C LEU A 23 -11.12 11.80 -12.95
N HIS A 24 -11.61 12.60 -13.90
CA HIS A 24 -12.25 12.05 -15.07
C HIS A 24 -11.23 11.08 -15.66
N HIS A 25 -11.60 9.81 -15.75
CA HIS A 25 -10.82 8.79 -16.41
C HIS A 25 -10.31 9.36 -17.74
N ALA A 26 -9.06 9.84 -17.72
CA ALA A 26 -8.33 10.05 -18.96
C ALA A 26 -8.45 8.70 -19.67
N LYS A 27 -9.02 8.70 -20.88
CA LYS A 27 -9.09 7.48 -21.70
C LYS A 27 -7.71 6.85 -21.65
N THR A 28 -7.63 5.67 -21.04
CA THR A 28 -6.38 4.91 -20.99
C THR A 28 -5.79 4.94 -22.38
N PRO A 29 -4.55 5.41 -22.57
CA PRO A 29 -3.94 5.40 -23.90
C PRO A 29 -4.11 3.98 -24.42
N GLN A 30 -4.74 3.84 -25.59
CA GLN A 30 -4.89 2.52 -26.21
C GLN A 30 -3.48 2.00 -26.44
N VAL A 31 -3.08 0.99 -25.66
CA VAL A 31 -1.83 0.26 -25.89
C VAL A 31 -1.89 -0.25 -27.32
N PRO A 32 -0.90 0.04 -28.18
CA PRO A 32 -0.90 -0.46 -29.53
C PRO A 32 -1.14 -1.97 -29.51
N ASN A 33 -2.04 -2.47 -30.37
CA ASN A 33 -2.40 -3.90 -30.44
C ASN A 33 -1.23 -4.82 -30.80
N ASN A 34 -0.02 -4.27 -30.91
CA ASN A 34 1.20 -5.02 -31.17
C ASN A 34 2.24 -4.63 -30.10
N PRO A 35 2.20 -5.24 -28.91
CA PRO A 35 3.20 -4.99 -27.87
C PRO A 35 4.59 -5.33 -28.43
N ARG A 36 5.56 -4.43 -28.25
CA ARG A 36 6.94 -4.70 -28.61
C ARG A 36 7.38 -6.00 -27.94
N PRO A 37 8.02 -6.92 -28.66
CA PRO A 37 8.53 -8.14 -28.06
C PRO A 37 9.44 -7.76 -26.87
N THR A 38 9.19 -8.35 -25.72
CA THR A 38 10.02 -8.19 -24.52
C THR A 38 10.83 -9.46 -24.30
N ILE A 39 12.06 -9.30 -23.80
CA ILE A 39 12.88 -10.42 -23.34
C ILE A 39 12.44 -10.92 -21.97
N PHE A 40 11.55 -10.18 -21.28
CA PHE A 40 11.04 -10.56 -19.97
C PHE A 40 9.86 -11.51 -20.11
N THR A 41 9.94 -12.64 -19.43
CA THR A 41 8.81 -13.57 -19.30
C THR A 41 8.09 -13.26 -18.00
N ALA A 42 6.82 -12.87 -18.11
CA ALA A 42 5.98 -12.68 -16.94
C ALA A 42 5.83 -14.02 -16.17
N ARG A 43 6.06 -13.97 -14.88
CA ARG A 43 5.89 -15.12 -13.98
C ARG A 43 4.96 -14.71 -12.84
N LYS A 44 4.17 -15.68 -12.35
CA LYS A 44 3.43 -15.55 -11.10
C LYS A 44 3.85 -16.68 -10.17
N HIS A 45 3.68 -16.48 -8.89
CA HIS A 45 3.89 -17.54 -7.92
C HIS A 45 2.97 -18.74 -8.23
N ARG A 46 3.46 -19.97 -8.05
CA ARG A 46 2.72 -21.19 -8.46
C ARG A 46 1.37 -21.34 -7.76
N ASN A 47 1.26 -20.90 -6.50
CA ASN A 47 0.04 -20.98 -5.69
C ASN A 47 -0.74 -19.66 -5.64
N THR A 48 -0.60 -18.80 -6.68
CA THR A 48 -1.22 -17.45 -6.70
C THR A 48 -2.71 -17.49 -6.39
N ASP A 49 -3.45 -18.37 -7.05
CA ASP A 49 -4.91 -18.37 -7.00
C ASP A 49 -5.39 -18.74 -5.58
N GLU A 50 -4.75 -19.76 -4.96
CA GLU A 50 -5.02 -20.20 -3.58
C GLU A 50 -4.65 -19.11 -2.55
N VAL A 51 -3.47 -18.50 -2.69
CA VAL A 51 -3.00 -17.45 -1.78
C VAL A 51 -3.89 -16.21 -1.86
N VAL A 52 -4.31 -15.80 -3.06
CA VAL A 52 -5.21 -14.66 -3.25
C VAL A 52 -6.57 -14.92 -2.58
N GLU A 53 -7.14 -16.11 -2.77
CA GLU A 53 -8.40 -16.49 -2.12
C GLU A 53 -8.27 -16.47 -0.59
N LEU A 54 -7.22 -17.10 -0.05
CA LEU A 54 -6.95 -17.16 1.39
C LEU A 54 -6.81 -15.76 2.01
N VAL A 55 -6.00 -14.90 1.40
CA VAL A 55 -5.73 -13.56 1.93
C VAL A 55 -6.95 -12.65 1.80
N ASN A 56 -7.67 -12.71 0.68
CA ASN A 56 -8.91 -11.96 0.53
C ASN A 56 -9.96 -12.40 1.56
N ALA A 57 -10.16 -13.70 1.75
CA ALA A 57 -11.09 -14.22 2.75
C ALA A 57 -10.72 -13.78 4.18
N PHE A 58 -9.41 -13.75 4.49
CA PHE A 58 -8.91 -13.26 5.78
C PHE A 58 -9.31 -11.80 6.02
N PHE A 59 -9.04 -10.90 5.06
CA PHE A 59 -9.38 -9.48 5.23
C PHE A 59 -10.89 -9.21 5.20
N LEU A 60 -11.64 -9.89 4.34
CA LEU A 60 -13.11 -9.79 4.33
C LEU A 60 -13.75 -10.19 5.68
N ARG A 61 -13.12 -11.10 6.40
CA ARG A 61 -13.57 -11.54 7.71
C ARG A 61 -13.16 -10.62 8.86
N HIS A 62 -12.00 -10.00 8.75
CA HIS A 62 -11.32 -9.40 9.87
C HIS A 62 -11.13 -7.88 9.78
N TRP A 63 -11.26 -7.31 8.57
CA TRP A 63 -11.16 -5.87 8.39
C TRP A 63 -12.54 -5.22 8.36
N PRO A 64 -12.77 -4.09 9.08
CA PRO A 64 -14.09 -3.49 9.22
C PRO A 64 -14.48 -2.65 7.98
N PHE A 65 -14.69 -3.30 6.86
CA PHE A 65 -15.22 -2.63 5.68
C PHE A 65 -16.61 -2.08 5.95
N LYS A 66 -16.88 -0.83 5.56
CA LYS A 66 -18.16 -0.16 5.86
C LYS A 66 -19.35 -0.76 5.11
N ASN A 67 -19.10 -1.35 3.95
CA ASN A 67 -20.14 -1.90 3.07
C ASN A 67 -19.54 -2.83 1.99
N LYS A 68 -20.42 -3.54 1.28
CA LYS A 68 -20.05 -4.45 0.19
C LYS A 68 -19.26 -3.80 -0.95
N LYS A 69 -19.47 -2.50 -1.19
CA LYS A 69 -18.73 -1.77 -2.23
C LYS A 69 -17.25 -1.62 -1.84
N GLN A 70 -16.94 -1.40 -0.56
CA GLN A 70 -15.56 -1.34 -0.09
C GLN A 70 -14.90 -2.72 -0.08
N GLU A 71 -15.63 -3.78 0.29
CA GLU A 71 -15.14 -5.15 0.17
C GLU A 71 -14.77 -5.47 -1.28
N GLN A 72 -15.66 -5.15 -2.23
CA GLN A 72 -15.41 -5.40 -3.65
C GLN A 72 -14.22 -4.58 -4.17
N ARG A 73 -14.12 -3.30 -3.79
CA ARG A 73 -12.97 -2.47 -4.14
C ARG A 73 -11.65 -3.10 -3.64
N PHE A 74 -11.60 -3.58 -2.40
CA PHE A 74 -10.42 -4.26 -1.87
C PHE A 74 -10.03 -5.50 -2.71
N ILE A 75 -11.02 -6.30 -3.12
CA ILE A 75 -10.78 -7.45 -4.01
C ILE A 75 -10.25 -7.00 -5.37
N ASP A 76 -10.85 -5.97 -5.97
CA ASP A 76 -10.53 -5.48 -7.31
C ASP A 76 -9.13 -4.84 -7.36
N GLU A 77 -8.66 -4.25 -6.26
CA GLU A 77 -7.30 -3.70 -6.14
C GLU A 77 -6.21 -4.77 -6.14
N GLY A 78 -6.53 -6.02 -5.78
CA GLY A 78 -5.69 -7.18 -6.03
C GLY A 78 -4.34 -7.18 -5.32
N TYR A 79 -4.25 -6.68 -4.09
CA TYR A 79 -2.99 -6.56 -3.34
C TYR A 79 -2.24 -7.89 -3.20
N ALA A 80 -2.95 -8.98 -2.90
CA ALA A 80 -2.34 -10.31 -2.79
C ALA A 80 -1.80 -10.78 -4.15
N TRP A 81 -2.57 -10.58 -5.22
CA TRP A 81 -2.14 -10.91 -6.58
C TRP A 81 -0.89 -10.13 -6.98
N PHE A 82 -0.83 -8.83 -6.64
CA PHE A 82 0.33 -7.97 -6.89
C PHE A 82 1.60 -8.54 -6.25
N VAL A 83 1.53 -9.01 -5.00
CA VAL A 83 2.70 -9.64 -4.34
C VAL A 83 3.11 -10.92 -5.06
N CYS A 84 2.15 -11.76 -5.46
CA CYS A 84 2.42 -13.02 -6.15
C CYS A 84 3.13 -12.85 -7.50
N ILE A 85 2.91 -11.74 -8.21
CA ILE A 85 3.61 -11.47 -9.47
C ILE A 85 4.96 -10.78 -9.26
N ASN A 86 5.13 -10.03 -8.16
CA ASN A 86 6.39 -9.37 -7.85
C ASN A 86 7.40 -10.29 -7.15
N CYS A 87 6.90 -11.31 -6.45
CA CYS A 87 7.70 -12.26 -5.69
C CYS A 87 7.45 -13.72 -6.14
N PRO A 88 7.56 -14.05 -7.44
CA PRO A 88 7.13 -15.35 -7.99
C PRO A 88 7.97 -16.52 -7.48
N MET A 89 9.13 -16.26 -6.89
CA MET A 89 10.08 -17.27 -6.38
C MET A 89 10.05 -17.40 -4.85
N SER A 90 9.14 -16.74 -4.15
CA SER A 90 8.98 -16.89 -2.72
C SER A 90 8.63 -18.32 -2.35
N LEU A 91 8.97 -18.72 -1.13
CA LEU A 91 8.56 -20.00 -0.58
C LEU A 91 7.04 -20.01 -0.36
N ASP A 92 6.39 -21.14 -0.64
CA ASP A 92 4.94 -21.29 -0.59
C ASP A 92 4.37 -20.91 0.80
N GLU A 93 5.03 -21.37 1.85
CA GLU A 93 4.63 -21.14 3.23
C GLU A 93 4.82 -19.69 3.70
N ARG A 94 5.55 -18.87 2.93
CA ARG A 94 5.84 -17.46 3.28
C ARG A 94 5.06 -16.46 2.44
N MET A 95 4.47 -16.90 1.32
CA MET A 95 3.81 -16.00 0.38
C MET A 95 2.66 -15.25 1.03
N HIS A 96 1.87 -15.90 1.88
CA HIS A 96 0.74 -15.27 2.57
C HIS A 96 1.18 -14.15 3.52
N TRP A 97 2.36 -14.24 4.16
CA TRP A 97 2.89 -13.16 5.01
C TRP A 97 3.16 -11.88 4.22
N GLY A 98 3.81 -12.00 3.06
CA GLY A 98 4.06 -10.86 2.18
C GLY A 98 2.76 -10.22 1.69
N CYS A 99 1.77 -11.05 1.33
CA CYS A 99 0.46 -10.58 0.90
C CYS A 99 -0.30 -9.88 2.04
N GLN A 100 -0.28 -10.43 3.26
CA GLN A 100 -0.92 -9.81 4.41
C GLN A 100 -0.23 -8.51 4.81
N LEU A 101 1.12 -8.47 4.79
CA LEU A 101 1.89 -7.28 5.13
C LEU A 101 1.55 -6.12 4.18
N LEU A 102 1.60 -6.37 2.87
CA LEU A 102 1.29 -5.36 1.87
C LEU A 102 -0.16 -4.88 1.96
N ALA A 103 -1.12 -5.81 2.00
CA ALA A 103 -2.54 -5.46 2.10
C ALA A 103 -2.83 -4.65 3.37
N THR A 104 -2.23 -5.01 4.53
CA THR A 104 -2.38 -4.24 5.77
C THR A 104 -1.82 -2.83 5.61
N GLY A 105 -0.66 -2.68 4.95
CA GLY A 105 -0.06 -1.37 4.69
C GLY A 105 -0.96 -0.43 3.89
N PHE A 106 -1.61 -0.92 2.83
CA PHE A 106 -2.56 -0.14 2.03
C PHE A 106 -3.85 0.18 2.79
N LEU A 107 -4.38 -0.77 3.54
CA LEU A 107 -5.58 -0.56 4.34
C LEU A 107 -5.34 0.45 5.48
N ILE A 108 -4.14 0.49 6.05
CA ILE A 108 -3.72 1.53 7.00
C ILE A 108 -3.65 2.89 6.29
N ASP A 109 -3.08 2.96 5.09
CA ASP A 109 -3.00 4.20 4.30
C ASP A 109 -4.39 4.81 4.08
N ASP A 110 -5.37 4.00 3.71
CA ASP A 110 -6.80 4.39 3.60
C ASP A 110 -7.42 4.88 4.94
N LEU A 111 -6.94 4.38 6.08
CA LEU A 111 -7.37 4.86 7.40
C LEU A 111 -6.77 6.22 7.72
N LEU A 112 -5.48 6.41 7.43
CA LEU A 112 -4.74 7.64 7.72
C LEU A 112 -5.28 8.85 6.97
N ASP A 113 -5.84 8.64 5.77
CA ASP A 113 -6.51 9.70 5.00
C ASP A 113 -7.70 10.36 5.73
N ARG A 114 -8.17 9.74 6.82
CA ARG A 114 -9.32 10.21 7.63
C ARG A 114 -8.92 10.70 9.01
N MET A 115 -7.63 10.66 9.33
CA MET A 115 -7.06 11.05 10.61
C MET A 115 -6.32 12.39 10.49
N SER A 116 -6.26 13.13 11.58
CA SER A 116 -5.28 14.21 11.70
C SER A 116 -3.85 13.63 11.69
N ILE A 117 -2.85 14.48 11.46
CA ILE A 117 -1.44 14.05 11.48
C ILE A 117 -1.07 13.48 12.85
N GLU A 118 -1.55 14.09 13.92
CA GLU A 118 -1.30 13.68 15.30
C GLU A 118 -1.92 12.30 15.59
N GLU A 119 -3.19 12.12 15.26
CA GLU A 119 -3.90 10.83 15.40
C GLU A 119 -3.22 9.75 14.55
N GLY A 120 -2.83 10.07 13.32
CA GLY A 120 -2.13 9.13 12.44
C GLY A 120 -0.77 8.71 13.01
N LYS A 121 0.01 9.63 13.59
CA LYS A 121 1.28 9.32 14.24
C LYS A 121 1.08 8.41 15.45
N GLU A 122 0.12 8.71 16.30
CA GLU A 122 -0.19 7.87 17.47
C GLU A 122 -0.64 6.47 17.04
N HIS A 123 -1.53 6.39 16.03
CA HIS A 123 -1.97 5.12 15.46
C HIS A 123 -0.79 4.30 14.95
N GLN A 124 0.09 4.89 14.14
CA GLN A 124 1.24 4.18 13.57
C GLN A 124 2.25 3.74 14.62
N GLU A 125 2.57 4.56 15.62
CA GLU A 125 3.47 4.16 16.70
C GLU A 125 2.90 2.98 17.52
N ASN A 126 1.59 2.91 17.72
CA ASN A 126 0.95 1.78 18.38
C ASN A 126 1.02 0.51 17.50
N VAL A 127 0.78 0.61 16.19
CA VAL A 127 0.94 -0.50 15.24
C VAL A 127 2.41 -0.99 15.24
N ILE A 128 3.38 -0.08 15.22
CA ILE A 128 4.82 -0.39 15.29
C ILE A 128 5.17 -1.13 16.58
N LYS A 129 4.69 -0.66 17.73
CA LYS A 129 4.91 -1.33 19.02
C LYS A 129 4.31 -2.73 19.04
N CYS A 130 3.13 -2.92 18.44
CA CYS A 130 2.51 -4.24 18.29
C CYS A 130 3.34 -5.15 17.38
N ALA A 131 3.74 -4.68 16.19
CA ALA A 131 4.60 -5.43 15.26
C ALA A 131 5.94 -5.82 15.89
N SER A 132 6.52 -4.91 16.70
CA SER A 132 7.76 -5.16 17.46
C SER A 132 7.57 -6.13 18.64
N GLY A 133 6.33 -6.40 19.05
CA GLY A 133 5.99 -7.23 20.20
C GLY A 133 6.28 -6.57 21.55
N THR A 134 6.38 -5.22 21.59
CA THR A 134 6.63 -4.47 22.83
C THR A 134 5.37 -4.18 23.63
N ILE A 135 4.21 -4.20 22.98
CA ILE A 135 2.90 -4.12 23.61
C ILE A 135 1.97 -5.19 23.02
N LEU A 136 0.95 -5.54 23.80
CA LEU A 136 -0.15 -6.37 23.28
C LEU A 136 -1.08 -5.52 22.43
N PRO A 137 -1.64 -6.09 21.35
CA PRO A 137 -2.55 -5.36 20.47
C PRO A 137 -3.93 -5.18 21.12
N ASP A 138 -4.55 -4.06 20.82
CA ASP A 138 -6.00 -3.92 20.98
C ASP A 138 -6.71 -4.72 19.89
N ARG A 139 -7.59 -5.65 20.30
CA ARG A 139 -8.31 -6.53 19.37
C ARG A 139 -9.41 -5.82 18.58
N GLU A 140 -9.85 -4.66 19.06
CA GLU A 140 -10.81 -3.82 18.34
C GLU A 140 -10.16 -3.01 17.21
N ILE A 141 -8.80 -2.98 17.16
CA ILE A 141 -8.02 -2.27 16.14
C ILE A 141 -7.33 -3.30 15.23
N PRO A 142 -7.93 -3.64 14.07
CA PRO A 142 -7.41 -4.69 13.18
C PRO A 142 -5.95 -4.51 12.78
N ALA A 143 -5.51 -3.29 12.48
CA ALA A 143 -4.13 -3.00 12.11
C ALA A 143 -3.13 -3.46 13.19
N GLN A 144 -3.46 -3.26 14.48
CA GLN A 144 -2.57 -3.65 15.58
C GLN A 144 -2.45 -5.17 15.70
N TRP A 145 -3.58 -5.87 15.80
CA TRP A 145 -3.51 -7.31 16.04
C TRP A 145 -3.09 -8.11 14.80
N ILE A 146 -3.39 -7.64 13.58
CA ILE A 146 -2.91 -8.27 12.35
C ILE A 146 -1.37 -8.17 12.29
N MET A 147 -0.82 -6.97 12.48
CA MET A 147 0.63 -6.77 12.47
C MET A 147 1.32 -7.50 13.62
N PHE A 148 0.73 -7.52 14.81
CA PHE A 148 1.26 -8.30 15.94
C PHE A 148 1.34 -9.80 15.62
N ASN A 149 0.26 -10.39 15.12
CA ASN A 149 0.19 -11.81 14.81
C ASN A 149 1.13 -12.17 13.65
N LEU A 150 1.16 -11.37 12.61
CA LEU A 150 2.04 -11.56 11.46
C LEU A 150 3.52 -11.64 11.90
N PHE A 151 3.99 -10.67 12.66
CA PHE A 151 5.37 -10.66 13.14
C PHE A 151 5.64 -11.70 14.23
N LYS A 152 4.65 -12.05 15.04
CA LYS A 152 4.76 -13.16 16.01
C LYS A 152 4.94 -14.49 15.30
N GLU A 153 4.15 -14.77 14.28
CA GLU A 153 4.22 -15.99 13.48
C GLU A 153 5.54 -16.07 12.70
N THR A 154 5.90 -14.98 12.01
CA THR A 154 7.17 -14.92 11.27
C THR A 154 8.37 -15.13 12.20
N ARG A 155 8.40 -14.53 13.41
CA ARG A 155 9.47 -14.74 14.39
C ARG A 155 9.51 -16.19 14.90
N ALA A 156 8.38 -16.84 15.03
CA ALA A 156 8.31 -18.23 15.45
C ALA A 156 8.87 -19.19 14.41
N THR A 157 8.75 -18.83 13.12
CA THR A 157 9.16 -19.67 11.99
C THR A 157 10.58 -19.31 11.52
N ASP A 158 10.88 -18.02 11.36
CA ASP A 158 12.17 -17.52 10.86
C ASP A 158 12.47 -16.16 11.51
N ARG A 159 13.13 -16.21 12.68
CA ARG A 159 13.45 -15.00 13.44
C ARG A 159 14.39 -14.04 12.69
N PRO A 160 15.45 -14.47 12.02
CA PRO A 160 16.30 -13.59 11.23
C PRO A 160 15.51 -12.83 10.17
N LEU A 161 14.65 -13.52 9.41
CA LEU A 161 13.80 -12.88 8.40
C LEU A 161 12.83 -11.86 9.03
N ALA A 162 12.22 -12.19 10.17
CA ALA A 162 11.31 -11.28 10.86
C ALA A 162 12.02 -9.99 11.30
N ASP A 163 13.25 -10.11 11.82
CA ASP A 163 14.05 -8.97 12.25
C ASP A 163 14.49 -8.10 11.05
N GLU A 164 14.83 -8.73 9.91
CA GLU A 164 15.15 -8.02 8.66
C GLU A 164 13.92 -7.29 8.07
N LEU A 165 12.74 -7.88 8.14
CA LEU A 165 11.49 -7.27 7.63
C LEU A 165 10.97 -6.15 8.55
N LEU A 166 11.21 -6.25 9.85
CA LEU A 166 10.64 -5.30 10.81
C LEU A 166 11.15 -3.88 10.58
N LYS A 167 12.44 -3.69 10.35
CA LYS A 167 13.01 -2.37 10.17
C LYS A 167 12.41 -1.61 8.98
N PRO A 168 12.43 -2.13 7.73
CA PRO A 168 11.82 -1.43 6.61
C PRO A 168 10.30 -1.26 6.77
N THR A 169 9.63 -2.17 7.49
CA THR A 169 8.21 -2.01 7.82
C THR A 169 7.99 -0.81 8.73
N ILE A 170 8.80 -0.62 9.76
CA ILE A 170 8.74 0.54 10.65
C ILE A 170 9.01 1.83 9.87
N ASP A 171 10.05 1.85 9.04
CA ASP A 171 10.42 3.01 8.23
C ASP A 171 9.26 3.37 7.27
N PHE A 172 8.61 2.40 6.65
CA PHE A 172 7.44 2.59 5.80
C PHE A 172 6.24 3.16 6.57
N LEU A 173 5.89 2.56 7.72
CA LEU A 173 4.77 3.03 8.54
C LEU A 173 4.97 4.47 9.03
N ARG A 174 6.18 4.85 9.42
CA ARG A 174 6.51 6.22 9.81
C ARG A 174 6.45 7.20 8.64
N ALA A 175 6.90 6.77 7.46
CA ALA A 175 6.84 7.59 6.26
C ALA A 175 5.39 7.92 5.84
N GLN A 176 4.43 7.04 6.13
CA GLN A 176 3.01 7.29 5.83
C GLN A 176 2.43 8.48 6.59
N VAL A 177 2.98 8.84 7.75
CA VAL A 177 2.53 9.96 8.60
C VAL A 177 3.52 11.14 8.59
N ASP A 178 4.47 11.16 7.67
CA ASP A 178 5.36 12.30 7.49
C ASP A 178 4.57 13.49 6.92
N GLY A 179 4.59 14.62 7.66
CA GLY A 179 3.92 15.84 7.23
C GLY A 179 4.42 16.41 5.90
N ASN A 180 5.60 16.01 5.43
CA ASN A 180 6.11 16.40 4.12
C ASN A 180 5.32 15.75 2.98
N ARG A 181 4.71 14.59 3.19
CA ARG A 181 3.84 13.92 2.23
C ARG A 181 2.67 14.79 1.74
N MET A 182 2.16 15.67 2.61
CA MET A 182 1.03 16.54 2.30
C MET A 182 1.44 17.87 1.65
N LYS A 183 2.74 18.17 1.53
CA LYS A 183 3.21 19.39 0.89
C LYS A 183 3.11 19.30 -0.62
N ARG A 184 2.58 20.35 -1.24
CA ARG A 184 2.72 20.52 -2.68
C ARG A 184 4.19 20.83 -2.97
N MET A 185 4.80 19.99 -3.77
CA MET A 185 6.20 20.10 -4.21
C MET A 185 6.24 20.27 -5.73
N ASN A 186 7.16 21.05 -6.23
CA ASN A 186 7.53 20.97 -7.63
C ASN A 186 8.35 19.68 -7.88
N LEU A 187 8.67 19.38 -9.13
CA LEU A 187 9.31 18.12 -9.49
C LEU A 187 10.72 17.97 -8.89
N ASP A 188 11.49 19.07 -8.83
CA ASP A 188 12.86 19.06 -8.28
C ASP A 188 12.83 18.87 -6.76
N GLU A 189 11.92 19.55 -6.05
CA GLU A 189 11.68 19.36 -4.62
C GLU A 189 11.24 17.93 -4.30
N TYR A 190 10.36 17.35 -5.13
CA TYR A 190 9.91 15.97 -4.98
C TYR A 190 11.08 14.98 -5.14
N PHE A 191 11.92 15.15 -6.16
CA PHE A 191 13.08 14.28 -6.33
C PHE A 191 14.11 14.46 -5.21
N ALA A 192 14.34 15.67 -4.74
CA ALA A 192 15.21 15.91 -3.59
C ALA A 192 14.68 15.18 -2.34
N TYR A 193 13.37 15.31 -2.06
CA TYR A 193 12.72 14.61 -0.95
C TYR A 193 12.81 13.08 -1.05
N ARG A 194 12.67 12.53 -2.26
CA ARG A 194 12.72 11.07 -2.50
C ARG A 194 14.12 10.47 -2.40
N ASN A 195 15.16 11.28 -2.54
CA ASN A 195 16.56 10.86 -2.51
C ASN A 195 17.27 11.14 -1.17
N ALA A 196 16.55 11.74 -0.21
CA ALA A 196 17.05 11.99 1.14
C ALA A 196 16.86 10.79 2.05
#